data_aee33bdb6462bce5b307fd3de60d93b0
#
_entry.id   aee33bdb6462bce5b307fd3de60d93b0
#
_cell.length_a   1.000
_cell.length_b   1.000
_cell.length_c   1.000
_cell.angle_alpha   90.00
_cell.angle_beta   90.00
_cell.angle_gamma   90.00
#
_symmetry.space_group_name_H-M   'P 1'
#
loop_
_entity.id
_entity.type
_entity.pdbx_description
1 polymer ?
#
loop_
_entity_poly.entity_id
_entity_poly.type
_entity_poly.pdbx_seq_one_letter_code
_entity_poly.pdbx_strand_id
1 'polypeptide(L)'
;MDAKIAGFYTCYDAYFCKIFTYLCKSSLERRFMKKIMNEKLTITTSNPVRARFYEYPRFTYPWHFHSEYEIIYVEKGEGDCLVGDSIISYSKGDVILFGSELPHSMQSPPDGGEESDNEEKSELKVRGVNIQFEKDFMHYSISQYSQFIPIRNLLEDACRGIKFTITRSGKIIKLLKQIPSAKGVDQIILLLSL
;
A
#
# COMPACT_ATOMS: atom_id res chain seq x y z
N MET A 1 -12.47 -2.29 -14.99
CA MET A 1 -11.63 -2.38 -13.78
C MET A 1 -12.48 -1.82 -12.65
N ASP A 2 -12.97 -2.67 -11.76
CA ASP A 2 -13.82 -2.18 -10.68
C ASP A 2 -12.91 -1.76 -9.52
N ALA A 3 -12.85 -0.45 -9.26
CA ALA A 3 -12.16 0.11 -8.13
C ALA A 3 -13.11 0.27 -6.95
N LYS A 4 -12.74 -0.23 -5.77
CA LYS A 4 -13.44 0.05 -4.52
C LYS A 4 -12.60 1.00 -3.69
N ILE A 5 -13.19 2.15 -3.35
CA ILE A 5 -12.57 3.13 -2.45
C ILE A 5 -12.93 2.73 -1.02
N ALA A 6 -11.93 2.53 -0.19
CA ALA A 6 -12.10 2.21 1.22
C ALA A 6 -12.26 3.52 2.03
N GLY A 7 -13.37 3.66 2.73
CA GLY A 7 -13.59 4.75 3.69
C GLY A 7 -14.26 6.03 3.18
N PHE A 8 -14.85 6.79 4.10
CA PHE A 8 -15.68 7.98 3.84
C PHE A 8 -15.04 9.33 4.26
N TYR A 9 -13.73 9.38 4.51
CA TYR A 9 -13.07 10.62 4.93
C TYR A 9 -12.56 11.44 3.75
N THR A 10 -12.78 12.76 3.80
CA THR A 10 -12.24 13.71 2.81
C THR A 10 -10.76 13.94 3.07
N CYS A 11 -9.97 14.19 2.04
CA CYS A 11 -8.51 14.37 2.10
C CYS A 11 -8.04 15.53 3.04
N TYR A 12 -8.98 16.35 3.54
CA TYR A 12 -8.73 17.39 4.54
C TYR A 12 -8.48 16.83 5.95
N ASP A 13 -8.77 15.56 6.21
CA ASP A 13 -8.73 14.96 7.54
C ASP A 13 -7.40 14.31 7.94
N ALA A 14 -6.35 14.41 7.12
CA ALA A 14 -4.99 14.08 7.58
C ALA A 14 -4.56 14.93 8.80
N TYR A 15 -5.12 16.13 8.94
CA TYR A 15 -5.05 16.94 10.17
C TYR A 15 -5.89 16.33 11.30
N PHE A 16 -7.01 15.68 10.98
CA PHE A 16 -7.90 15.06 11.95
C PHE A 16 -7.28 13.81 12.58
N CYS A 17 -6.53 13.03 11.83
CA CYS A 17 -5.78 11.88 12.40
C CYS A 17 -4.73 12.35 13.43
N LYS A 18 -4.07 13.49 13.21
CA LYS A 18 -3.20 14.13 14.22
C LYS A 18 -3.99 14.68 15.41
N ILE A 19 -5.20 15.19 15.20
CA ILE A 19 -6.06 15.76 16.25
C ILE A 19 -6.77 14.64 17.03
N PHE A 20 -7.19 13.55 16.37
CA PHE A 20 -7.81 12.40 17.05
C PHE A 20 -6.85 11.72 18.03
N THR A 21 -5.58 11.67 17.69
CA THR A 21 -4.52 11.23 18.62
C THR A 21 -4.38 12.16 19.84
N TYR A 22 -4.81 13.41 19.73
CA TYR A 22 -4.69 14.41 20.80
C TYR A 22 -5.93 14.52 21.69
N LEU A 23 -7.12 14.16 21.20
CA LEU A 23 -8.41 14.37 21.89
C LEU A 23 -8.98 13.13 22.58
N CYS A 24 -8.48 11.92 22.27
CA CYS A 24 -8.95 10.70 22.93
C CYS A 24 -8.26 10.53 24.29
N LYS A 25 -8.85 11.15 25.32
CA LYS A 25 -8.31 11.21 26.71
C LYS A 25 -8.93 10.19 27.65
N SER A 26 -9.50 9.07 27.21
CA SER A 26 -9.97 8.05 28.15
C SER A 26 -8.88 7.03 28.45
N SER A 27 -8.73 6.68 29.72
CA SER A 27 -7.65 5.82 30.23
C SER A 27 -7.73 4.36 29.77
N LEU A 28 -8.88 3.90 29.26
CA LEU A 28 -9.05 2.55 28.72
C LEU A 28 -8.60 2.41 27.27
N GLU A 29 -8.73 3.45 26.46
CA GLU A 29 -8.35 3.41 25.04
C GLU A 29 -6.84 3.52 24.82
N ARG A 30 -6.11 4.09 25.78
CA ARG A 30 -4.63 4.16 25.74
C ARG A 30 -3.95 2.79 25.72
N ARG A 31 -4.62 1.72 26.09
CA ARG A 31 -4.07 0.36 26.12
C ARG A 31 -4.12 -0.33 24.75
N PHE A 32 -4.92 0.19 23.80
CA PHE A 32 -5.09 -0.37 22.45
C PHE A 32 -4.44 0.46 21.34
N MET A 33 -4.02 1.69 21.58
CA MET A 33 -3.28 2.46 20.59
C MET A 33 -1.84 1.97 20.53
N LYS A 34 -1.59 0.92 19.75
CA LYS A 34 -0.22 0.63 19.28
C LYS A 34 0.27 1.92 18.62
N LYS A 35 1.40 2.43 19.11
CA LYS A 35 2.06 3.62 18.52
C LYS A 35 2.25 3.37 17.03
N ILE A 36 1.59 4.16 16.17
CA ILE A 36 1.75 4.07 14.72
C ILE A 36 3.21 4.36 14.41
N MET A 37 3.85 3.46 13.69
CA MET A 37 5.25 3.58 13.33
C MET A 37 5.38 4.52 12.12
N ASN A 38 6.26 5.50 12.19
CA ASN A 38 6.68 6.26 11.02
C ASN A 38 7.84 5.50 10.35
N GLU A 39 7.57 4.87 9.21
CA GLU A 39 8.60 4.21 8.43
C GLU A 39 9.34 5.26 7.59
N LYS A 40 10.67 5.25 7.67
CA LYS A 40 11.50 6.12 6.83
C LYS A 40 12.06 5.32 5.67
N LEU A 41 11.60 5.65 4.47
CA LEU A 41 12.09 5.04 3.25
C LEU A 41 13.26 5.83 2.67
N THR A 42 14.21 5.12 2.07
CA THR A 42 15.34 5.74 1.36
C THR A 42 14.96 5.96 -0.10
N ILE A 43 14.08 6.93 -0.34
CA ILE A 43 13.69 7.39 -1.67
C ILE A 43 14.22 8.83 -1.84
N THR A 44 14.79 9.12 -2.99
CA THR A 44 15.42 10.41 -3.30
C THR A 44 15.06 10.87 -4.70
N THR A 45 15.23 12.15 -5.01
CA THR A 45 14.99 12.70 -6.36
C THR A 45 15.85 12.02 -7.45
N SER A 46 16.99 11.47 -7.11
CA SER A 46 17.82 10.67 -8.04
C SER A 46 17.33 9.22 -8.19
N ASN A 47 16.52 8.73 -7.25
CA ASN A 47 15.92 7.40 -7.27
C ASN A 47 14.50 7.48 -6.70
N PRO A 48 13.55 8.06 -7.45
CA PRO A 48 12.22 8.40 -6.94
C PRO A 48 11.27 7.21 -6.82
N VAL A 49 11.66 6.04 -7.33
CA VAL A 49 10.86 4.81 -7.31
C VAL A 49 11.67 3.68 -6.69
N ARG A 50 11.10 3.04 -5.67
CA ARG A 50 11.62 1.82 -5.06
C ARG A 50 10.64 0.70 -5.34
N ALA A 51 11.07 -0.31 -6.09
CA ALA A 51 10.22 -1.46 -6.41
C ALA A 51 10.95 -2.77 -6.10
N ARG A 52 10.23 -3.73 -5.53
CA ARG A 52 10.79 -5.02 -5.15
C ARG A 52 9.75 -6.13 -5.23
N PHE A 53 10.20 -7.33 -5.48
CA PHE A 53 9.42 -8.52 -5.17
C PHE A 53 9.45 -8.76 -3.66
N TYR A 54 8.34 -9.22 -3.10
CA TYR A 54 8.30 -9.72 -1.74
C TYR A 54 7.84 -11.18 -1.71
N GLU A 55 8.36 -11.92 -0.75
CA GLU A 55 7.99 -13.29 -0.49
C GLU A 55 8.22 -13.60 0.99
N TYR A 56 7.14 -13.86 1.73
CA TYR A 56 7.17 -14.05 3.18
C TYR A 56 6.27 -15.22 3.59
N PRO A 57 6.54 -15.85 4.74
CA PRO A 57 5.60 -16.80 5.32
C PRO A 57 4.23 -16.18 5.57
N ARG A 58 4.21 -14.92 6.03
CA ARG A 58 3.01 -14.15 6.32
C ARG A 58 3.31 -12.66 6.40
N PHE A 59 2.29 -11.84 6.27
CA PHE A 59 2.39 -10.42 6.60
C PHE A 59 2.31 -10.23 8.12
N THR A 60 3.32 -9.59 8.69
CA THR A 60 3.44 -9.29 10.12
C THR A 60 3.89 -7.86 10.38
N TYR A 61 4.03 -7.05 9.32
CA TYR A 61 4.53 -5.69 9.45
C TYR A 61 3.55 -4.85 10.29
N PRO A 62 4.06 -4.06 11.26
CA PRO A 62 3.18 -3.31 12.15
C PRO A 62 2.40 -2.23 11.42
N TRP A 63 1.39 -1.68 12.08
CA TRP A 63 0.68 -0.52 11.57
C TRP A 63 1.63 0.67 11.50
N HIS A 64 1.78 1.21 10.28
CA HIS A 64 2.75 2.24 9.98
C HIS A 64 2.21 3.23 8.94
N PHE A 65 2.95 4.32 8.76
CA PHE A 65 2.76 5.28 7.67
C PHE A 65 4.11 5.78 7.19
N HIS A 66 4.15 6.29 5.98
CA HIS A 66 5.31 6.92 5.35
C HIS A 66 4.86 8.01 4.37
N SER A 67 5.79 8.87 3.93
CA SER A 67 5.50 10.00 3.04
C SER A 67 5.25 9.62 1.57
N GLU A 68 5.64 8.44 1.18
CA GLU A 68 5.55 7.95 -0.18
C GLU A 68 4.16 7.37 -0.48
N TYR A 69 3.81 7.31 -1.77
CA TYR A 69 2.75 6.43 -2.24
C TYR A 69 3.25 4.99 -2.28
N GLU A 70 2.36 4.05 -2.07
CA GLU A 70 2.70 2.63 -2.12
C GLU A 70 1.67 1.83 -2.91
N ILE A 71 2.17 0.99 -3.83
CA ILE A 71 1.36 0.02 -4.57
C ILE A 71 1.78 -1.38 -4.13
N ILE A 72 0.83 -2.17 -3.63
CA ILE A 72 1.04 -3.58 -3.34
C ILE A 72 0.20 -4.42 -4.29
N TYR A 73 0.86 -5.29 -5.06
CA TYR A 73 0.23 -6.34 -5.84
C TYR A 73 0.35 -7.67 -5.12
N VAL A 74 -0.78 -8.34 -4.89
CA VAL A 74 -0.84 -9.65 -4.24
C VAL A 74 -0.85 -10.75 -5.31
N GLU A 75 0.27 -11.43 -5.52
CA GLU A 75 0.36 -12.58 -6.43
C GLU A 75 -0.09 -13.88 -5.74
N LYS A 76 0.23 -14.05 -4.46
CA LYS A 76 -0.17 -15.17 -3.60
C LYS A 76 -0.46 -14.65 -2.21
N GLY A 77 -1.49 -15.20 -1.57
CA GLY A 77 -1.90 -14.90 -0.21
C GLY A 77 -3.25 -14.18 -0.12
N GLU A 78 -3.76 -14.14 1.09
CA GLU A 78 -5.01 -13.50 1.47
C GLU A 78 -4.96 -13.05 2.92
N GLY A 79 -5.87 -12.19 3.33
CA GLY A 79 -5.95 -11.68 4.69
C GLY A 79 -6.67 -10.35 4.78
N ASP A 80 -6.38 -9.62 5.86
CA ASP A 80 -6.96 -8.32 6.13
C ASP A 80 -5.92 -7.20 5.95
N CYS A 81 -6.38 -6.09 5.42
CA CYS A 81 -5.62 -4.87 5.29
C CYS A 81 -6.30 -3.76 6.11
N LEU A 82 -5.59 -3.23 7.08
CA LEU A 82 -6.01 -2.05 7.82
C LEU A 82 -5.56 -0.83 7.03
N VAL A 83 -6.50 0.08 6.75
CA VAL A 83 -6.27 1.30 5.96
C VAL A 83 -6.99 2.46 6.65
N GLY A 84 -6.24 3.40 7.24
CA GLY A 84 -6.83 4.46 8.02
C GLY A 84 -7.69 3.89 9.16
N ASP A 85 -8.99 4.14 9.11
CA ASP A 85 -9.99 3.66 10.07
C ASP A 85 -10.80 2.45 9.57
N SER A 86 -10.41 1.89 8.43
CA SER A 86 -11.16 0.82 7.75
C SER A 86 -10.37 -0.48 7.69
N ILE A 87 -11.08 -1.59 7.66
CA ILE A 87 -10.53 -2.93 7.41
C ILE A 87 -11.13 -3.46 6.14
N ILE A 88 -10.26 -3.87 5.21
CA ILE A 88 -10.66 -4.52 3.96
C ILE A 88 -9.93 -5.85 3.83
N SER A 89 -10.58 -6.86 3.28
CA SER A 89 -9.90 -8.11 2.92
C SER A 89 -9.10 -7.94 1.63
N TYR A 90 -7.96 -8.60 1.54
CA TYR A 90 -7.19 -8.73 0.31
C TYR A 90 -7.04 -10.21 -0.08
N SER A 91 -6.86 -10.45 -1.36
CA SER A 91 -6.67 -11.79 -1.92
C SER A 91 -5.79 -11.75 -3.16
N LYS A 92 -5.44 -12.93 -3.66
CA LYS A 92 -4.70 -13.08 -4.91
C LYS A 92 -5.34 -12.29 -6.06
N GLY A 93 -4.55 -11.49 -6.74
CA GLY A 93 -4.95 -10.64 -7.86
C GLY A 93 -5.32 -9.22 -7.45
N ASP A 94 -5.37 -8.90 -6.17
CA ASP A 94 -5.64 -7.54 -5.72
C ASP A 94 -4.39 -6.66 -5.89
N VAL A 95 -4.64 -5.41 -6.25
CA VAL A 95 -3.67 -4.31 -6.21
C VAL A 95 -4.22 -3.25 -5.28
N ILE A 96 -3.42 -2.83 -4.31
CA ILE A 96 -3.81 -1.80 -3.35
C ILE A 96 -2.87 -0.62 -3.51
N LEU A 97 -3.44 0.57 -3.67
CA LEU A 97 -2.72 1.84 -3.68
C LEU A 97 -2.97 2.57 -2.36
N PHE A 98 -1.92 2.80 -1.61
CA PHE A 98 -1.92 3.63 -0.41
C PHE A 98 -1.41 5.03 -0.74
N GLY A 99 -2.11 6.04 -0.24
CA GLY A 99 -1.71 7.44 -0.36
C GLY A 99 -0.57 7.80 0.58
N SER A 100 0.07 8.93 0.28
CA SER A 100 1.07 9.54 1.16
C SER A 100 0.49 9.77 2.56
N GLU A 101 1.26 9.47 3.61
CA GLU A 101 0.91 9.62 5.04
C GLU A 101 -0.31 8.79 5.50
N LEU A 102 -0.85 7.90 4.68
CA LEU A 102 -1.98 7.05 5.04
C LEU A 102 -1.54 5.89 5.94
N PRO A 103 -2.01 5.79 7.19
CA PRO A 103 -1.69 4.65 8.04
C PRO A 103 -2.26 3.35 7.48
N HIS A 104 -1.41 2.32 7.39
CA HIS A 104 -1.83 1.03 6.85
C HIS A 104 -1.02 -0.14 7.43
N SER A 105 -1.57 -1.34 7.32
CA SER A 105 -0.85 -2.60 7.51
C SER A 105 -1.59 -3.75 6.85
N MET A 106 -0.84 -4.73 6.37
CA MET A 106 -1.39 -5.98 5.88
C MET A 106 -1.15 -7.09 6.90
N GLN A 107 -2.15 -7.94 7.11
CA GLN A 107 -2.10 -9.04 8.07
C GLN A 107 -2.58 -10.32 7.40
N SER A 108 -1.81 -11.38 7.52
CA SER A 108 -2.25 -12.72 7.16
C SER A 108 -3.13 -13.31 8.27
N PRO A 109 -4.07 -14.20 7.95
CA PRO A 109 -4.84 -14.90 8.96
C PRO A 109 -3.92 -15.56 10.00
N PRO A 110 -4.35 -15.68 11.26
CA PRO A 110 -3.62 -16.49 12.22
C PRO A 110 -3.55 -17.93 11.68
N ASP A 111 -2.40 -18.57 11.84
CA ASP A 111 -2.29 -19.98 11.52
C ASP A 111 -3.38 -20.72 12.30
N GLY A 112 -4.25 -21.44 11.61
CA GLY A 112 -5.26 -22.27 12.27
C GLY A 112 -4.52 -23.22 13.22
N GLY A 113 -4.74 -23.02 14.52
CA GLY A 113 -3.98 -23.64 15.59
C GLY A 113 -4.11 -25.16 15.62
N GLU A 114 -3.35 -25.81 14.79
CA GLU A 114 -2.82 -27.14 15.04
C GLU A 114 -1.32 -26.96 15.11
N GLU A 115 -0.77 -26.98 16.33
CA GLU A 115 0.63 -27.21 16.59
C GLU A 115 0.98 -28.57 15.97
N SER A 116 1.31 -28.57 14.68
CA SER A 116 1.99 -29.71 14.10
C SER A 116 3.47 -29.55 14.44
N ASP A 117 3.96 -30.38 15.35
CA ASP A 117 5.37 -30.51 15.78
C ASP A 117 6.34 -30.89 14.64
N ASN A 118 5.98 -30.71 13.40
CA ASN A 118 6.82 -30.92 12.25
C ASN A 118 7.38 -29.60 11.75
N GLU A 119 8.65 -29.35 12.03
CA GLU A 119 9.51 -28.30 11.46
C GLU A 119 9.68 -28.45 9.93
N GLU A 120 8.67 -28.89 9.19
CA GLU A 120 8.69 -28.85 7.74
C GLU A 120 8.41 -27.41 7.26
N LYS A 121 9.49 -26.78 6.79
CA LYS A 121 9.58 -25.57 5.95
C LYS A 121 8.26 -24.79 5.88
N SER A 122 8.15 -23.74 6.69
CA SER A 122 7.10 -22.72 6.57
C SER A 122 6.90 -22.34 5.10
N GLU A 123 5.88 -22.92 4.47
CA GLU A 123 5.61 -22.68 3.06
C GLU A 123 5.27 -21.18 2.91
N LEU A 124 6.03 -20.48 2.05
CA LEU A 124 5.81 -19.06 1.81
C LEU A 124 4.38 -18.82 1.36
N LYS A 125 3.58 -18.15 2.18
CA LYS A 125 2.14 -17.98 1.95
C LYS A 125 1.78 -16.68 1.25
N VAL A 126 2.64 -15.64 1.34
CA VAL A 126 2.40 -14.34 0.69
C VAL A 126 3.54 -13.96 -0.23
N ARG A 127 3.19 -13.55 -1.46
CA ARG A 127 4.14 -13.14 -2.50
C ARG A 127 3.52 -12.09 -3.40
N GLY A 128 4.35 -11.18 -3.91
CA GLY A 128 3.90 -10.18 -4.87
C GLY A 128 4.93 -9.12 -5.16
N VAL A 129 4.45 -7.92 -5.49
CA VAL A 129 5.26 -6.75 -5.82
C VAL A 129 4.87 -5.59 -4.92
N ASN A 130 5.88 -4.92 -4.39
CA ASN A 130 5.75 -3.67 -3.64
C ASN A 130 6.45 -2.58 -4.44
N ILE A 131 5.75 -1.47 -4.69
CA ILE A 131 6.28 -0.30 -5.41
C ILE A 131 5.99 0.92 -4.54
N GLN A 132 7.02 1.64 -4.20
CA GLN A 132 6.94 2.89 -3.44
C GLN A 132 7.53 4.01 -4.27
N PHE A 133 6.89 5.17 -4.31
CA PHE A 133 7.38 6.31 -5.06
C PHE A 133 7.13 7.62 -4.32
N GLU A 134 8.02 8.57 -4.60
CA GLU A 134 8.08 9.86 -3.91
C GLU A 134 6.74 10.61 -3.99
N LYS A 135 6.36 11.27 -2.88
CA LYS A 135 5.14 12.09 -2.80
C LYS A 135 5.06 13.14 -3.90
N ASP A 136 6.19 13.80 -4.17
CA ASP A 136 6.29 14.87 -5.16
C ASP A 136 6.72 14.35 -6.56
N PHE A 137 6.58 13.03 -6.79
CA PHE A 137 6.94 12.39 -8.05
C PHE A 137 6.24 13.07 -9.22
N MET A 138 7.04 13.65 -10.14
CA MET A 138 6.57 14.40 -11.32
C MET A 138 5.52 15.48 -11.00
N HIS A 139 5.56 16.06 -9.80
CA HIS A 139 4.56 16.99 -9.29
C HIS A 139 4.19 18.11 -10.29
N TYR A 140 5.19 18.75 -10.91
CA TYR A 140 4.92 19.80 -11.89
C TYR A 140 4.11 19.28 -13.09
N SER A 141 4.51 18.16 -13.68
CA SER A 141 3.80 17.58 -14.83
C SER A 141 2.39 17.15 -14.48
N ILE A 142 2.23 16.47 -13.34
CA ILE A 142 0.93 15.96 -12.87
C ILE A 142 -0.03 17.11 -12.54
N SER A 143 0.48 18.23 -12.01
CA SER A 143 -0.36 19.39 -11.65
C SER A 143 -0.70 20.29 -12.83
N GLN A 144 0.19 20.44 -13.82
CA GLN A 144 0.04 21.44 -14.86
C GLN A 144 -0.55 20.90 -16.16
N TYR A 145 -0.25 19.66 -16.54
CA TYR A 145 -0.70 19.13 -17.83
C TYR A 145 -2.02 18.37 -17.71
N SER A 146 -2.99 18.74 -18.57
CA SER A 146 -4.33 18.13 -18.57
C SER A 146 -4.31 16.63 -18.86
N GLN A 147 -3.28 16.13 -19.57
CA GLN A 147 -3.10 14.72 -19.86
C GLN A 147 -2.89 13.87 -18.59
N PHE A 148 -2.42 14.49 -17.50
CA PHE A 148 -2.21 13.83 -16.20
C PHE A 148 -3.42 13.94 -15.24
N ILE A 149 -4.54 14.57 -15.65
CA ILE A 149 -5.74 14.66 -14.80
C ILE A 149 -6.16 13.29 -14.21
N PRO A 150 -6.19 12.19 -14.99
CA PRO A 150 -6.57 10.89 -14.41
C PRO A 150 -5.61 10.41 -13.32
N ILE A 151 -4.31 10.65 -13.49
CA ILE A 151 -3.29 10.28 -12.49
C ILE A 151 -3.44 11.17 -11.25
N ARG A 152 -3.61 12.47 -11.44
CA ARG A 152 -3.83 13.40 -10.32
C ARG A 152 -5.03 12.99 -9.48
N ASN A 153 -6.19 12.75 -10.09
CA ASN A 153 -7.38 12.31 -9.40
C ASN A 153 -7.17 10.99 -8.66
N LEU A 154 -6.47 10.04 -9.29
CA LEU A 154 -6.12 8.76 -8.68
C LEU A 154 -5.25 8.95 -7.42
N LEU A 155 -4.24 9.82 -7.48
CA LEU A 155 -3.36 10.09 -6.34
C LEU A 155 -4.08 10.86 -5.22
N GLU A 156 -5.00 11.78 -5.56
CA GLU A 156 -5.88 12.45 -4.61
C GLU A 156 -6.81 11.45 -3.89
N ASP A 157 -7.46 10.57 -4.63
CA ASP A 157 -8.34 9.53 -4.08
C ASP A 157 -7.58 8.50 -3.23
N ALA A 158 -6.30 8.29 -3.50
CA ALA A 158 -5.45 7.34 -2.78
C ALA A 158 -5.27 7.68 -1.29
N CYS A 159 -5.58 8.93 -0.86
CA CYS A 159 -5.57 9.30 0.56
C CYS A 159 -6.51 8.44 1.43
N ARG A 160 -7.45 7.72 0.83
CA ARG A 160 -8.36 6.78 1.48
C ARG A 160 -8.01 5.31 1.24
N GLY A 161 -6.95 5.05 0.49
CA GLY A 161 -6.62 3.73 -0.03
C GLY A 161 -7.58 3.28 -1.14
N ILE A 162 -7.01 2.75 -2.22
CA ILE A 162 -7.79 2.24 -3.35
C ILE A 162 -7.43 0.79 -3.58
N LYS A 163 -8.44 -0.07 -3.65
CA LYS A 163 -8.27 -1.47 -4.00
C LYS A 163 -8.82 -1.76 -5.39
N PHE A 164 -7.99 -2.38 -6.22
CA PHE A 164 -8.33 -2.88 -7.54
C PHE A 164 -8.24 -4.40 -7.54
N THR A 165 -9.23 -5.07 -8.06
CA THR A 165 -9.18 -6.52 -8.28
C THR A 165 -8.88 -6.78 -9.76
N ILE A 166 -7.69 -7.33 -10.04
CA ILE A 166 -7.22 -7.59 -11.40
C ILE A 166 -7.44 -9.06 -11.74
N THR A 167 -8.62 -9.38 -12.22
CA THR A 167 -8.98 -10.77 -12.55
C THR A 167 -8.54 -11.21 -13.93
N ARG A 168 -8.35 -10.30 -14.91
CA ARG A 168 -8.13 -10.65 -16.33
C ARG A 168 -7.12 -9.78 -17.08
N SER A 169 -6.51 -8.78 -16.48
CA SER A 169 -5.57 -7.90 -17.20
C SER A 169 -4.14 -8.42 -17.13
N GLY A 170 -3.79 -9.36 -18.01
CA GLY A 170 -2.40 -9.84 -18.17
C GLY A 170 -1.41 -8.71 -18.45
N LYS A 171 -1.84 -7.60 -19.07
CA LYS A 171 -1.01 -6.43 -19.32
C LYS A 171 -0.57 -5.76 -18.02
N ILE A 172 -1.50 -5.49 -17.10
CA ILE A 172 -1.20 -4.82 -15.83
C ILE A 172 -0.29 -5.70 -14.96
N ILE A 173 -0.60 -7.00 -14.86
CA ILE A 173 0.23 -7.95 -14.11
C ILE A 173 1.66 -7.98 -14.68
N LYS A 174 1.81 -7.96 -16.01
CA LYS A 174 3.12 -7.92 -16.65
C LYS A 174 3.88 -6.65 -16.31
N LEU A 175 3.24 -5.47 -16.36
CA LEU A 175 3.84 -4.19 -15.98
C LEU A 175 4.30 -4.21 -14.52
N LEU A 176 3.43 -4.61 -13.58
CA LEU A 176 3.75 -4.72 -12.15
C LEU A 176 4.99 -5.59 -11.91
N LYS A 177 5.11 -6.71 -12.61
CA LYS A 177 6.27 -7.61 -12.49
C LYS A 177 7.54 -7.12 -13.18
N GLN A 178 7.45 -6.20 -14.12
CA GLN A 178 8.61 -5.63 -14.81
C GLN A 178 9.25 -4.48 -14.03
N ILE A 179 8.46 -3.69 -13.30
CA ILE A 179 8.94 -2.49 -12.57
C ILE A 179 10.10 -2.80 -11.60
N PRO A 180 10.09 -3.89 -10.80
CA PRO A 180 11.20 -4.18 -9.89
C PRO A 180 12.55 -4.47 -10.57
N SER A 181 12.53 -4.94 -11.82
CA SER A 181 13.73 -5.26 -12.59
C SER A 181 14.22 -4.11 -13.46
N ALA A 182 13.38 -3.09 -13.66
CA ALA A 182 13.71 -1.91 -14.45
C ALA A 182 14.49 -0.88 -13.63
N LYS A 183 15.23 -0.01 -14.29
CA LYS A 183 16.03 1.06 -13.66
C LYS A 183 15.93 2.37 -14.45
N GLY A 184 16.20 3.48 -13.75
CA GLY A 184 16.22 4.79 -14.36
C GLY A 184 14.91 5.15 -15.04
N VAL A 185 14.99 5.72 -16.25
CA VAL A 185 13.81 6.20 -16.98
C VAL A 185 12.85 5.07 -17.38
N ASP A 186 13.33 3.87 -17.63
CA ASP A 186 12.48 2.72 -17.98
C ASP A 186 11.55 2.34 -16.84
N GLN A 187 12.03 2.42 -15.60
CA GLN A 187 11.21 2.18 -14.41
C GLN A 187 10.09 3.22 -14.28
N ILE A 188 10.40 4.49 -14.58
CA ILE A 188 9.42 5.59 -14.57
C ILE A 188 8.36 5.39 -15.66
N ILE A 189 8.78 5.03 -16.89
CA ILE A 189 7.88 4.77 -18.00
C ILE A 189 6.92 3.62 -17.67
N LEU A 190 7.42 2.54 -17.08
CA LEU A 190 6.59 1.40 -16.66
C LEU A 190 5.59 1.80 -15.56
N LEU A 191 6.01 2.60 -14.58
CA LEU A 191 5.12 3.10 -13.53
C LEU A 191 4.00 3.97 -14.11
N LEU A 192 4.31 4.88 -15.04
CA LEU A 192 3.31 5.72 -15.71
C LEU A 192 2.40 4.93 -16.67
N SER A 193 2.81 3.73 -17.08
CA SER A 193 2.03 2.87 -17.98
C SER A 193 1.08 1.94 -17.22
N LEU A 194 1.19 1.89 -15.91
CA LEU A 194 0.37 1.08 -15.01
C LEU A 194 -1.01 1.71 -14.80
#